data_70faf084e643bbfbfe3e875c551b0b96
#
_entry.id   70faf084e643bbfbfe3e875c551b0b96
#
_cell.length_a   1.000
_cell.length_b   1.000
_cell.length_c   1.000
_cell.angle_alpha   90.00
_cell.angle_beta   90.00
_cell.angle_gamma   90.00
#
_symmetry.space_group_name_H-M   'P 1'
#
loop_
_entity.id
_entity.type
_entity.pdbx_description
1 polymer ?
#
loop_
_entity_poly.entity_id
_entity_poly.type
_entity_poly.pdbx_seq_one_letter_code
_entity_poly.pdbx_strand_id
1 'polypeptide(L)'
;VKKTEFILAIFASIAVAIGAVAAYLFVAQRNAEITKVTPVIESVSPQNPNELSSDELLSVPTEQSILKAVNIERAKVGAAPLKLHPNLSKTAQMKADDMIARNYRGHHMPDTNQPLTYEMRQLQASVCVNASENLTWNDKGTTTERSIYSWLTSPAHKAAMLDPKYTYTGIGVGDDKVVVQHFCVAR
;
A
#
# COMPACT_ATOMS: atom_id res chain seq x y z
N VAL A 1 -31.02 63.59 -37.72
CA VAL A 1 -31.33 62.55 -36.71
C VAL A 1 -31.05 61.13 -37.33
N LYS A 2 -31.49 60.76 -38.51
CA LYS A 2 -31.38 59.42 -39.11
C LYS A 2 -29.95 59.00 -39.48
N LYS A 3 -29.02 59.88 -39.77
CA LYS A 3 -27.62 59.55 -40.15
C LYS A 3 -26.75 59.15 -38.91
N THR A 4 -26.99 59.78 -37.79
CA THR A 4 -26.25 59.54 -36.58
C THR A 4 -26.59 58.15 -35.98
N GLU A 5 -27.83 57.73 -36.01
CA GLU A 5 -28.27 56.42 -35.56
C GLU A 5 -27.72 55.28 -36.40
N PHE A 6 -27.62 55.48 -37.70
CA PHE A 6 -27.05 54.49 -38.60
C PHE A 6 -25.56 54.28 -38.41
N ILE A 7 -24.84 55.35 -38.14
CA ILE A 7 -23.40 55.27 -37.83
C ILE A 7 -23.13 54.57 -36.48
N LEU A 8 -23.96 54.87 -35.45
CA LEU A 8 -23.85 54.15 -34.15
C LEU A 8 -24.15 52.64 -34.27
N ALA A 9 -25.13 52.26 -35.08
CA ALA A 9 -25.45 50.85 -35.34
C ALA A 9 -24.31 50.09 -36.00
N ILE A 10 -23.61 50.73 -36.95
CA ILE A 10 -22.44 50.11 -37.60
C ILE A 10 -21.29 49.92 -36.62
N PHE A 11 -20.99 50.91 -35.79
CA PHE A 11 -19.94 50.79 -34.78
C PHE A 11 -20.24 49.73 -33.71
N ALA A 12 -21.50 49.61 -33.30
CA ALA A 12 -21.92 48.56 -32.36
C ALA A 12 -21.78 47.16 -32.97
N SER A 13 -22.12 46.97 -34.24
CA SER A 13 -21.98 45.70 -34.94
C SER A 13 -20.52 45.30 -35.15
N ILE A 14 -19.63 46.25 -35.43
CA ILE A 14 -18.19 46.02 -35.56
C ILE A 14 -17.56 45.65 -34.22
N ALA A 15 -17.95 46.30 -33.11
CA ALA A 15 -17.45 46.02 -31.80
C ALA A 15 -17.84 44.60 -31.33
N VAL A 16 -19.06 44.14 -31.61
CA VAL A 16 -19.51 42.77 -31.32
C VAL A 16 -18.73 41.74 -32.13
N ALA A 17 -18.47 42.01 -33.42
CA ALA A 17 -17.69 41.12 -34.27
C ALA A 17 -16.23 40.99 -33.78
N ILE A 18 -15.60 42.09 -33.38
CA ILE A 18 -14.25 42.09 -32.86
C ILE A 18 -14.18 41.33 -31.54
N GLY A 19 -15.15 41.50 -30.65
CA GLY A 19 -15.25 40.75 -29.37
C GLY A 19 -15.40 39.24 -29.59
N ALA A 20 -16.22 38.83 -30.58
CA ALA A 20 -16.42 37.42 -30.88
C ALA A 20 -15.15 36.77 -31.47
N VAL A 21 -14.41 37.47 -32.33
CA VAL A 21 -13.15 37.01 -32.90
C VAL A 21 -12.07 36.89 -31.79
N ALA A 22 -11.99 37.88 -30.91
CA ALA A 22 -11.03 37.84 -29.79
C ALA A 22 -11.33 36.66 -28.81
N ALA A 23 -12.60 36.41 -28.50
CA ALA A 23 -13.01 35.28 -27.68
C ALA A 23 -12.70 33.93 -28.36
N TYR A 24 -12.95 33.83 -29.67
CA TYR A 24 -12.63 32.64 -30.46
C TYR A 24 -11.11 32.36 -30.46
N LEU A 25 -10.28 33.36 -30.69
CA LEU A 25 -8.82 33.24 -30.70
C LEU A 25 -8.29 32.88 -29.32
N PHE A 26 -8.88 33.43 -28.26
CA PHE A 26 -8.50 33.08 -26.89
C PHE A 26 -8.81 31.62 -26.52
N VAL A 27 -9.98 31.12 -26.94
CA VAL A 27 -10.36 29.72 -26.78
C VAL A 27 -9.48 28.80 -27.64
N ALA A 28 -9.19 29.20 -28.87
CA ALA A 28 -8.32 28.44 -29.77
C ALA A 28 -6.88 28.36 -29.25
N GLN A 29 -6.35 29.44 -28.68
CA GLN A 29 -5.04 29.43 -28.00
C GLN A 29 -5.01 28.51 -26.77
N ARG A 30 -6.04 28.57 -25.93
CA ARG A 30 -6.15 27.65 -24.79
C ARG A 30 -6.21 26.18 -25.20
N ASN A 31 -6.96 25.87 -26.24
CA ASN A 31 -7.05 24.51 -26.77
C ASN A 31 -5.72 24.04 -27.39
N ALA A 32 -4.96 24.95 -27.99
CA ALA A 32 -3.64 24.66 -28.55
C ALA A 32 -2.58 24.44 -27.44
N GLU A 33 -2.72 25.07 -26.29
CA GLU A 33 -1.87 24.80 -25.12
C GLU A 33 -2.22 23.48 -24.45
N ILE A 34 -3.51 23.13 -24.39
CA ILE A 34 -3.96 21.83 -23.83
C ILE A 34 -3.47 20.66 -24.70
N THR A 35 -3.40 20.85 -26.03
CA THR A 35 -2.87 19.82 -26.94
C THR A 35 -1.34 19.71 -26.93
N LYS A 36 -0.63 20.67 -26.33
CA LYS A 36 0.83 20.59 -26.11
C LYS A 36 1.23 19.88 -24.82
N VAL A 37 0.27 19.56 -23.95
CA VAL A 37 0.49 18.58 -22.89
C VAL A 37 0.48 17.21 -23.58
N THR A 38 1.60 16.85 -24.17
CA THR A 38 1.89 15.44 -24.45
C THR A 38 1.65 14.73 -23.14
N PRO A 39 0.82 13.65 -23.06
CA PRO A 39 0.90 12.81 -21.90
C PRO A 39 2.35 12.38 -21.85
N VAL A 40 3.06 12.79 -20.78
CA VAL A 40 4.26 12.09 -20.37
C VAL A 40 3.72 10.71 -20.07
N ILE A 41 3.74 9.83 -21.07
CA ILE A 41 3.78 8.41 -20.85
C ILE A 41 5.16 8.27 -20.21
N GLU A 42 5.19 8.45 -18.89
CA GLU A 42 6.29 7.99 -18.07
C GLU A 42 6.50 6.57 -18.56
N SER A 43 7.60 6.37 -19.30
CA SER A 43 7.98 5.04 -19.76
C SER A 43 8.04 4.24 -18.47
N VAL A 44 7.03 3.38 -18.26
CA VAL A 44 7.09 2.38 -17.20
C VAL A 44 8.31 1.55 -17.56
N SER A 45 9.45 1.97 -17.03
CA SER A 45 10.66 1.18 -17.04
C SER A 45 10.23 -0.21 -16.55
N PRO A 46 10.61 -1.29 -17.20
CA PRO A 46 10.25 -2.62 -16.75
C PRO A 46 10.63 -2.70 -15.26
N GLN A 47 9.61 -2.64 -14.40
CA GLN A 47 9.83 -2.64 -12.96
C GLN A 47 10.54 -3.96 -12.67
N ASN A 48 11.68 -3.85 -12.02
CA ASN A 48 12.36 -5.02 -11.48
C ASN A 48 11.33 -5.79 -10.64
N PRO A 49 11.00 -7.04 -10.97
CA PRO A 49 9.98 -7.80 -10.24
C PRO A 49 10.28 -7.94 -8.74
N ASN A 50 11.51 -7.60 -8.35
CA ASN A 50 12.00 -7.59 -6.97
C ASN A 50 11.91 -6.21 -6.30
N GLU A 51 11.34 -5.19 -6.94
CA GLU A 51 11.11 -3.87 -6.33
C GLU A 51 9.62 -3.61 -6.15
N LEU A 52 9.26 -3.04 -5.00
CA LEU A 52 7.92 -2.51 -4.75
C LEU A 52 7.80 -1.11 -5.38
N SER A 53 6.70 -0.86 -6.06
CA SER A 53 6.37 0.49 -6.50
C SER A 53 6.07 1.39 -5.29
N SER A 54 6.19 2.71 -5.48
CA SER A 54 5.81 3.67 -4.44
C SER A 54 4.34 3.50 -4.03
N ASP A 55 3.47 3.18 -4.98
CA ASP A 55 2.04 2.95 -4.71
C ASP A 55 1.82 1.70 -3.86
N GLU A 56 2.52 0.60 -4.12
CA GLU A 56 2.46 -0.62 -3.29
C GLU A 56 2.98 -0.37 -1.87
N LEU A 57 4.01 0.44 -1.71
CA LEU A 57 4.56 0.79 -0.39
C LEU A 57 3.60 1.65 0.43
N LEU A 58 2.95 2.63 -0.20
CA LEU A 58 2.07 3.61 0.46
C LEU A 58 0.63 3.12 0.58
N SER A 59 0.26 2.03 -0.09
CA SER A 59 -1.08 1.45 -0.03
C SER A 59 -1.33 0.68 1.27
N VAL A 60 -2.60 0.38 1.51
CA VAL A 60 -3.02 -0.57 2.55
C VAL A 60 -2.28 -1.88 2.36
N PRO A 61 -1.72 -2.48 3.44
CA PRO A 61 -0.97 -3.72 3.33
C PRO A 61 -1.81 -4.87 2.81
N THR A 62 -1.20 -5.68 1.99
CA THR A 62 -1.73 -6.99 1.57
C THR A 62 -0.73 -8.07 1.95
N GLU A 63 -1.17 -9.32 2.00
CA GLU A 63 -0.28 -10.46 2.21
C GLU A 63 0.90 -10.44 1.22
N GLN A 64 0.62 -10.13 -0.04
CA GLN A 64 1.60 -10.10 -1.13
C GLN A 64 2.58 -8.93 -0.99
N SER A 65 2.09 -7.71 -0.68
CA SER A 65 2.95 -6.54 -0.56
C SER A 65 3.91 -6.66 0.64
N ILE A 66 3.43 -7.18 1.77
CA ILE A 66 4.26 -7.45 2.95
C ILE A 66 5.27 -8.56 2.64
N LEU A 67 4.86 -9.68 2.03
CA LEU A 67 5.79 -10.77 1.66
C LEU A 67 6.90 -10.26 0.76
N LYS A 68 6.56 -9.51 -0.28
CA LYS A 68 7.51 -8.94 -1.23
C LYS A 68 8.49 -7.99 -0.53
N ALA A 69 7.99 -7.09 0.31
CA ALA A 69 8.81 -6.15 1.08
C ALA A 69 9.78 -6.87 2.04
N VAL A 70 9.29 -7.85 2.79
CA VAL A 70 10.12 -8.67 3.68
C VAL A 70 11.21 -9.40 2.90
N ASN A 71 10.89 -9.99 1.76
CA ASN A 71 11.86 -10.73 0.95
C ASN A 71 12.92 -9.81 0.33
N ILE A 72 12.59 -8.56 0.01
CA ILE A 72 13.56 -7.54 -0.39
C ILE A 72 14.57 -7.29 0.76
N GLU A 73 14.10 -7.12 1.98
CA GLU A 73 14.98 -6.89 3.14
C GLU A 73 15.83 -8.12 3.47
N ARG A 74 15.26 -9.33 3.34
CA ARG A 74 15.99 -10.60 3.52
C ARG A 74 17.12 -10.76 2.48
N ALA A 75 16.86 -10.40 1.24
CA ALA A 75 17.88 -10.45 0.17
C ALA A 75 19.09 -9.56 0.48
N LYS A 76 18.88 -8.38 1.10
CA LYS A 76 19.98 -7.47 1.49
C LYS A 76 20.98 -8.08 2.47
N VAL A 77 20.54 -9.08 3.25
CA VAL A 77 21.37 -9.79 4.24
C VAL A 77 21.72 -11.21 3.82
N GLY A 78 21.41 -11.61 2.58
CA GLY A 78 21.69 -12.94 2.06
C GLY A 78 20.80 -14.06 2.61
N ALA A 79 19.68 -13.72 3.27
CA ALA A 79 18.72 -14.71 3.74
C ALA A 79 17.81 -15.17 2.60
N ALA A 80 17.51 -16.47 2.55
CA ALA A 80 16.61 -17.03 1.53
C ALA A 80 15.19 -16.41 1.65
N PRO A 81 14.47 -16.23 0.53
CA PRO A 81 13.12 -15.68 0.55
C PRO A 81 12.16 -16.61 1.31
N LEU A 82 11.26 -16.01 2.08
CA LEU A 82 10.14 -16.72 2.70
C LEU A 82 9.10 -17.08 1.66
N LYS A 83 8.43 -18.20 1.88
CA LYS A 83 7.28 -18.68 1.08
C LYS A 83 6.02 -18.63 1.92
N LEU A 84 4.89 -18.24 1.33
CA LEU A 84 3.61 -18.34 2.00
C LEU A 84 3.22 -19.80 2.27
N HIS A 85 2.61 -20.02 3.43
CA HIS A 85 2.00 -21.31 3.75
C HIS A 85 0.54 -21.08 4.19
N PRO A 86 -0.46 -21.76 3.59
CA PRO A 86 -1.88 -21.49 3.83
C PRO A 86 -2.29 -21.55 5.31
N ASN A 87 -1.77 -22.51 6.09
CA ASN A 87 -2.09 -22.60 7.52
C ASN A 87 -1.51 -21.42 8.31
N LEU A 88 -0.35 -20.90 7.92
CA LEU A 88 0.24 -19.72 8.56
C LEU A 88 -0.52 -18.44 8.20
N SER A 89 -0.90 -18.29 6.93
CA SER A 89 -1.76 -17.16 6.50
C SER A 89 -3.09 -17.19 7.24
N LYS A 90 -3.72 -18.37 7.36
CA LYS A 90 -4.93 -18.52 8.16
C LYS A 90 -4.73 -18.13 9.61
N THR A 91 -3.66 -18.58 10.29
CA THR A 91 -3.42 -18.24 11.70
C THR A 91 -3.07 -16.77 11.89
N ALA A 92 -2.33 -16.16 10.98
CA ALA A 92 -2.01 -14.73 11.03
C ALA A 92 -3.27 -13.87 10.83
N GLN A 93 -4.15 -14.23 9.90
CA GLN A 93 -5.42 -13.55 9.70
C GLN A 93 -6.34 -13.69 10.92
N MET A 94 -6.52 -14.91 11.46
CA MET A 94 -7.30 -15.13 12.68
C MET A 94 -6.78 -14.29 13.84
N LYS A 95 -5.47 -14.13 13.98
CA LYS A 95 -4.86 -13.29 15.03
C LYS A 95 -5.14 -11.80 14.78
N ALA A 96 -5.02 -11.32 13.56
CA ALA A 96 -5.31 -9.93 13.20
C ALA A 96 -6.79 -9.59 13.46
N ASP A 97 -7.71 -10.46 13.05
CA ASP A 97 -9.15 -10.31 13.27
C ASP A 97 -9.50 -10.31 14.78
N ASP A 98 -8.88 -11.20 15.55
CA ASP A 98 -9.06 -11.27 17.00
C ASP A 98 -8.57 -10.00 17.70
N MET A 99 -7.42 -9.45 17.29
CA MET A 99 -6.89 -8.18 17.80
C MET A 99 -7.87 -7.03 17.55
N ILE A 100 -8.47 -6.95 16.35
CA ILE A 100 -9.48 -5.94 16.02
C ILE A 100 -10.75 -6.15 16.84
N ALA A 101 -11.31 -7.37 16.83
CA ALA A 101 -12.58 -7.67 17.48
C ALA A 101 -12.55 -7.43 18.99
N ARG A 102 -11.43 -7.69 19.64
CA ARG A 102 -11.26 -7.55 21.09
C ARG A 102 -10.43 -6.32 21.50
N ASN A 103 -10.06 -5.47 20.54
CA ASN A 103 -9.36 -4.20 20.72
C ASN A 103 -8.13 -4.31 21.65
N TYR A 104 -7.24 -5.28 21.40
CA TYR A 104 -5.98 -5.40 22.12
C TYR A 104 -4.76 -5.30 21.20
N ARG A 105 -3.62 -4.88 21.78
CA ARG A 105 -2.37 -4.63 21.07
C ARG A 105 -1.27 -5.42 21.72
N GLY A 106 -0.85 -6.51 21.09
CA GLY A 106 0.24 -7.32 21.64
C GLY A 106 0.16 -8.80 21.24
N HIS A 107 1.23 -9.48 21.57
CA HIS A 107 1.40 -10.89 21.21
C HIS A 107 0.43 -11.82 21.96
N HIS A 108 0.00 -11.47 23.17
CA HIS A 108 -0.85 -12.33 24.01
C HIS A 108 -2.30 -11.85 24.02
N MET A 109 -3.21 -12.80 24.00
CA MET A 109 -4.65 -12.54 24.13
C MET A 109 -4.98 -12.12 25.57
N PRO A 110 -5.88 -11.14 25.77
CA PRO A 110 -6.11 -10.54 27.08
C PRO A 110 -6.75 -11.48 28.12
N ASP A 111 -7.53 -12.46 27.67
CA ASP A 111 -8.28 -13.39 28.52
C ASP A 111 -7.47 -14.64 28.95
N THR A 112 -6.62 -15.13 28.08
CA THR A 112 -5.88 -16.38 28.29
C THR A 112 -4.39 -16.19 28.54
N ASN A 113 -3.88 -15.00 28.26
CA ASN A 113 -2.44 -14.71 28.23
C ASN A 113 -1.65 -15.67 27.32
N GLN A 114 -2.30 -16.24 26.29
CA GLN A 114 -1.69 -17.10 25.30
C GLN A 114 -1.47 -16.33 24.00
N PRO A 115 -0.39 -16.59 23.24
CA PRO A 115 -0.15 -15.90 21.97
C PRO A 115 -1.16 -16.30 20.89
N LEU A 116 -1.65 -17.53 20.93
CA LEU A 116 -2.56 -18.11 19.93
C LEU A 116 -3.67 -18.92 20.60
N THR A 117 -4.83 -19.00 19.93
CA THR A 117 -5.90 -19.95 20.33
C THR A 117 -5.43 -21.40 20.17
N TYR A 118 -6.21 -22.34 20.72
CA TYR A 118 -5.90 -23.75 20.54
C TYR A 118 -5.88 -24.14 19.05
N GLU A 119 -6.88 -23.69 18.27
CA GLU A 119 -6.96 -23.97 16.84
C GLU A 119 -5.74 -23.42 16.08
N MET A 120 -5.38 -22.15 16.31
CA MET A 120 -4.21 -21.55 15.67
C MET A 120 -2.92 -22.33 16.00
N ARG A 121 -2.75 -22.77 17.25
CA ARG A 121 -1.59 -23.58 17.65
C ARG A 121 -1.55 -24.93 16.92
N GLN A 122 -2.69 -25.60 16.73
CA GLN A 122 -2.73 -26.84 15.99
C GLN A 122 -2.37 -26.65 14.52
N LEU A 123 -2.93 -25.62 13.88
CA LEU A 123 -2.60 -25.29 12.50
C LEU A 123 -1.12 -24.96 12.33
N GLN A 124 -0.55 -24.16 13.22
CA GLN A 124 0.87 -23.79 13.18
C GLN A 124 1.76 -25.00 13.46
N ALA A 125 1.45 -25.82 14.47
CA ALA A 125 2.19 -27.01 14.81
C ALA A 125 2.15 -28.09 13.72
N SER A 126 1.15 -28.09 12.84
CA SER A 126 1.11 -29.01 11.70
C SER A 126 2.20 -28.75 10.65
N VAL A 127 2.76 -27.54 10.65
CA VAL A 127 3.76 -27.06 9.67
C VAL A 127 5.12 -26.86 10.30
N CYS A 128 5.17 -26.32 11.51
CA CYS A 128 6.36 -25.74 12.12
C CYS A 128 6.90 -26.61 13.26
N VAL A 129 8.24 -26.70 13.34
CA VAL A 129 8.93 -27.14 14.56
C VAL A 129 9.26 -25.96 15.47
N ASN A 130 9.37 -24.75 14.90
CA ASN A 130 9.58 -23.50 15.62
C ASN A 130 8.87 -22.36 14.87
N ALA A 131 8.32 -21.43 15.63
CA ALA A 131 7.57 -20.30 15.09
C ALA A 131 7.87 -19.01 15.85
N SER A 132 7.67 -17.86 15.19
CA SER A 132 7.75 -16.53 15.77
C SER A 132 6.68 -15.64 15.15
N GLU A 133 6.45 -14.48 15.76
CA GLU A 133 5.46 -13.52 15.32
C GLU A 133 6.05 -12.11 15.30
N ASN A 134 5.80 -11.38 14.23
CA ASN A 134 5.86 -9.92 14.19
C ASN A 134 4.46 -9.36 14.09
N LEU A 135 4.21 -8.25 14.73
CA LEU A 135 2.97 -7.50 14.57
C LEU A 135 3.23 -5.99 14.56
N THR A 136 2.34 -5.26 13.92
CA THR A 136 2.26 -3.81 14.01
C THR A 136 0.82 -3.38 14.16
N TRP A 137 0.60 -2.26 14.83
CA TRP A 137 -0.70 -1.63 15.04
C TRP A 137 -0.61 -0.12 14.81
N ASN A 138 -1.60 0.42 14.12
CA ASN A 138 -1.77 1.86 14.00
C ASN A 138 -3.25 2.23 13.90
N ASP A 139 -3.79 2.93 14.89
CA ASP A 139 -5.20 3.33 14.94
C ASP A 139 -5.66 4.17 13.74
N LYS A 140 -4.74 4.86 13.07
CA LYS A 140 -5.02 5.69 11.90
C LYS A 140 -4.84 4.96 10.56
N GLY A 141 -4.67 3.64 10.62
CA GLY A 141 -4.30 2.83 9.47
C GLY A 141 -2.79 2.71 9.28
N THR A 142 -2.37 1.62 8.66
CA THR A 142 -0.96 1.36 8.34
C THR A 142 -0.76 1.19 6.84
N THR A 143 0.47 1.24 6.40
CA THR A 143 0.89 0.96 5.03
C THR A 143 1.92 -0.15 5.02
N THR A 144 2.20 -0.72 3.86
CA THR A 144 3.27 -1.70 3.70
C THR A 144 4.60 -1.12 4.21
N GLU A 145 4.97 0.09 3.77
CA GLU A 145 6.19 0.78 4.20
C GLU A 145 6.25 0.94 5.71
N ARG A 146 5.18 1.45 6.34
CA ARG A 146 5.14 1.68 7.79
C ARG A 146 5.29 0.40 8.59
N SER A 147 4.68 -0.69 8.12
CA SER A 147 4.79 -2.00 8.76
C SER A 147 6.24 -2.52 8.73
N ILE A 148 6.87 -2.47 7.56
CA ILE A 148 8.27 -2.88 7.40
C ILE A 148 9.21 -1.97 8.19
N TYR A 149 9.03 -0.65 8.15
CA TYR A 149 9.83 0.30 8.94
C TYR A 149 9.73 0.01 10.44
N SER A 150 8.52 -0.22 10.94
CA SER A 150 8.27 -0.60 12.35
C SER A 150 9.06 -1.84 12.76
N TRP A 151 9.09 -2.86 11.90
CA TRP A 151 9.84 -4.09 12.19
C TRP A 151 11.35 -3.91 12.07
N LEU A 152 11.82 -3.16 11.08
CA LEU A 152 13.26 -2.89 10.91
C LEU A 152 13.86 -2.06 12.05
N THR A 153 13.09 -1.16 12.64
CA THR A 153 13.54 -0.30 13.75
C THR A 153 13.44 -0.96 15.13
N SER A 154 12.74 -2.08 15.24
CA SER A 154 12.68 -2.90 16.46
C SER A 154 13.70 -4.05 16.41
N PRO A 155 14.68 -4.12 17.31
CA PRO A 155 15.70 -5.19 17.29
C PRO A 155 15.10 -6.60 17.26
N ALA A 156 14.06 -6.86 18.07
CA ALA A 156 13.42 -8.17 18.14
C ALA A 156 12.66 -8.53 16.84
N HIS A 157 11.86 -7.60 16.33
CA HIS A 157 11.12 -7.82 15.07
C HIS A 157 12.06 -7.97 13.88
N LYS A 158 13.10 -7.13 13.80
CA LYS A 158 14.14 -7.22 12.76
C LYS A 158 14.83 -8.58 12.80
N ALA A 159 15.22 -9.04 13.99
CA ALA A 159 15.87 -10.35 14.14
C ALA A 159 14.97 -11.48 13.65
N ALA A 160 13.68 -11.48 14.00
CA ALA A 160 12.74 -12.48 13.51
C ALA A 160 12.56 -12.41 11.99
N MET A 161 12.37 -11.21 11.42
CA MET A 161 12.15 -11.00 9.99
C MET A 161 13.34 -11.48 9.13
N LEU A 162 14.57 -11.27 9.61
CA LEU A 162 15.79 -11.54 8.85
C LEU A 162 16.45 -12.89 9.22
N ASP A 163 15.90 -13.66 10.16
CA ASP A 163 16.47 -14.93 10.59
C ASP A 163 16.44 -15.96 9.43
N PRO A 164 17.62 -16.45 8.98
CA PRO A 164 17.70 -17.37 7.85
C PRO A 164 17.07 -18.74 8.11
N LYS A 165 16.80 -19.09 9.38
CA LYS A 165 16.18 -20.39 9.72
C LYS A 165 14.71 -20.48 9.29
N TYR A 166 14.01 -19.34 9.15
CA TYR A 166 12.62 -19.34 8.72
C TYR A 166 12.53 -19.55 7.22
N THR A 167 11.64 -20.47 6.82
CA THR A 167 11.41 -20.84 5.41
C THR A 167 10.00 -20.53 4.94
N TYR A 168 9.02 -20.58 5.86
CA TYR A 168 7.65 -20.24 5.57
C TYR A 168 7.16 -19.07 6.43
N THR A 169 6.16 -18.38 5.91
CA THR A 169 5.46 -17.29 6.58
C THR A 169 3.98 -17.31 6.25
N GLY A 170 3.19 -16.62 7.06
CA GLY A 170 1.83 -16.22 6.75
C GLY A 170 1.60 -14.81 7.26
N ILE A 171 0.79 -14.05 6.56
CA ILE A 171 0.51 -12.64 6.86
C ILE A 171 -1.01 -12.45 6.96
N GLY A 172 -1.45 -11.74 7.99
CA GLY A 172 -2.83 -11.32 8.19
C GLY A 172 -2.93 -9.81 8.34
N VAL A 173 -3.99 -9.22 7.79
CA VAL A 173 -4.27 -7.78 7.91
C VAL A 173 -5.66 -7.59 8.49
N GLY A 174 -5.76 -6.80 9.56
CA GLY A 174 -7.02 -6.50 10.24
C GLY A 174 -7.38 -5.02 10.13
N ASP A 175 -8.53 -4.70 9.51
CA ASP A 175 -9.14 -3.36 9.42
C ASP A 175 -8.13 -2.26 9.04
N ASP A 176 -7.22 -2.54 8.11
CA ASP A 176 -6.14 -1.65 7.68
C ASP A 176 -5.25 -1.12 8.81
N LYS A 177 -5.41 -1.60 10.03
CA LYS A 177 -4.73 -1.10 11.24
C LYS A 177 -3.69 -2.06 11.80
N VAL A 178 -3.90 -3.36 11.59
CA VAL A 178 -3.06 -4.43 12.14
C VAL A 178 -2.43 -5.22 11.02
N VAL A 179 -1.13 -5.48 11.13
CA VAL A 179 -0.46 -6.51 10.32
C VAL A 179 0.19 -7.50 11.27
N VAL A 180 -0.14 -8.77 11.09
CA VAL A 180 0.46 -9.91 11.80
C VAL A 180 1.25 -10.74 10.81
N GLN A 181 2.48 -11.08 11.15
CA GLN A 181 3.31 -12.00 10.37
C GLN A 181 3.75 -13.16 11.25
N HIS A 182 3.40 -14.37 10.87
CA HIS A 182 3.91 -15.60 11.48
C HIS A 182 5.08 -16.15 10.67
N PHE A 183 6.16 -16.50 11.35
CA PHE A 183 7.34 -17.13 10.77
C PHE A 183 7.42 -18.59 11.19
N CYS A 184 8.01 -19.44 10.37
CA CYS A 184 8.03 -20.87 10.57
C CYS A 184 9.35 -21.52 10.12
N VAL A 185 9.94 -22.27 11.02
CA VAL A 185 10.89 -23.32 10.65
C VAL A 185 10.07 -24.56 10.31
N ALA A 186 10.10 -24.99 9.05
CA ALA A 186 9.34 -26.16 8.61
C ALA A 186 9.76 -27.45 9.31
N ARG A 187 8.81 -28.37 9.41
CA ARG A 187 9.04 -29.74 9.82
C ARG A 187 9.85 -30.52 8.77
#